data_ced50d700c8c8ea9f53abb45b3fe0ab4
#
_entry.id   ced50d700c8c8ea9f53abb45b3fe0ab4
#
_cell.length_a   1.000
_cell.length_b   1.000
_cell.length_c   1.000
_cell.angle_alpha   90.00
_cell.angle_beta   90.00
_cell.angle_gamma   90.00
#
_symmetry.space_group_name_H-M   'P 1'
#
loop_
_entity.id
_entity.type
_entity.pdbx_description
1 polymer ?
#
loop_
_entity_poly.entity_id
_entity_poly.type
_entity_poly.pdbx_seq_one_letter_code
_entity_poly.pdbx_strand_id
1 'polypeptide(L)'
;MYVRARARLHSTYQIFAVPKTAAPKSNRRIQVRRSGVHGKGVFALQDLAEGETIIEYVGEVITWDEAQDRHPHDPKDPNHTFYFHVNEDKVIDALYGGNSSRWINHSCNPNSEADEENDRIFIKALRNIKAGEELNYDYGLIIDEPYTKKLKAEYPCWCGARNCRGTLLSPKDREDTPKTPSQKKKTSGKKKKA
;
A
#
# COMPACT_ATOMS: atom_id res chain seq x y z
N MET A 1 -11.41 1.70 3.79
CA MET A 1 -9.99 2.06 3.56
C MET A 1 -9.24 0.83 3.06
N TYR A 2 -8.46 0.95 1.99
CA TYR A 2 -7.77 -0.18 1.36
C TYR A 2 -6.42 0.25 0.81
N VAL A 3 -5.51 -0.71 0.74
CA VAL A 3 -4.16 -0.57 0.19
C VAL A 3 -4.19 -0.93 -1.29
N ARG A 4 -3.56 -0.11 -2.15
CA ARG A 4 -3.45 -0.32 -3.59
C ARG A 4 -2.04 -0.75 -3.98
N ALA A 5 -1.91 -1.78 -4.82
CA ALA A 5 -0.66 -2.05 -5.53
C ALA A 5 -0.50 -1.08 -6.72
N ARG A 6 0.71 -0.59 -6.97
CA ARG A 6 1.01 0.14 -8.21
C ARG A 6 1.30 -0.88 -9.32
N ALA A 7 0.43 -0.96 -10.32
CA ALA A 7 0.75 -1.67 -11.54
C ALA A 7 1.81 -0.86 -12.31
N ARG A 8 3.00 -1.44 -12.52
CA ARG A 8 3.99 -0.91 -13.47
C ARG A 8 3.74 -1.57 -14.82
N LEU A 9 3.34 -0.77 -15.80
CA LEU A 9 3.35 -1.20 -17.21
C LEU A 9 4.80 -1.35 -17.66
N HIS A 10 5.33 -2.57 -17.63
CA HIS A 10 6.60 -2.90 -18.26
C HIS A 10 6.33 -3.58 -19.60
N SER A 11 6.44 -2.79 -20.65
CA SER A 11 6.57 -3.31 -22.03
C SER A 11 8.07 -3.52 -22.30
N THR A 12 8.52 -4.76 -22.24
CA THR A 12 9.57 -5.35 -23.11
C THR A 12 9.76 -6.81 -22.73
N TYR A 13 9.31 -7.69 -23.62
CA TYR A 13 9.59 -9.12 -23.54
C TYR A 13 11.09 -9.36 -23.82
N GLN A 14 11.84 -9.71 -22.77
CA GLN A 14 13.08 -10.46 -22.93
C GLN A 14 12.94 -11.77 -22.18
N ILE A 15 12.87 -12.87 -22.94
CA ILE A 15 12.86 -14.23 -22.41
C ILE A 15 14.27 -14.54 -21.91
N PHE A 16 14.51 -14.38 -20.62
CA PHE A 16 15.66 -14.97 -19.94
C PHE A 16 15.19 -16.25 -19.23
N ALA A 17 15.86 -17.38 -19.56
CA ALA A 17 15.65 -18.64 -18.90
C ALA A 17 15.91 -18.50 -17.39
N VAL A 18 14.86 -18.61 -16.58
CA VAL A 18 14.95 -18.62 -15.13
C VAL A 18 15.58 -19.96 -14.70
N PRO A 19 16.71 -19.95 -13.99
CA PRO A 19 17.23 -21.18 -13.40
C PRO A 19 16.21 -21.72 -12.41
N LYS A 20 15.83 -23.01 -12.53
CA LYS A 20 15.00 -23.72 -11.56
C LYS A 20 15.74 -23.75 -10.22
N THR A 21 15.47 -22.79 -9.35
CA THR A 21 15.92 -22.86 -7.95
C THR A 21 15.09 -23.93 -7.24
N ALA A 22 15.78 -24.88 -6.59
CA ALA A 22 15.16 -25.91 -5.76
C ALA A 22 14.26 -25.27 -4.70
N ALA A 23 13.07 -25.86 -4.50
CA ALA A 23 12.14 -25.40 -3.48
C ALA A 23 12.82 -25.30 -2.11
N PRO A 24 12.75 -24.18 -1.40
CA PRO A 24 13.43 -24.02 -0.13
C PRO A 24 12.83 -24.97 0.91
N LYS A 25 13.70 -25.73 1.59
CA LYS A 25 13.37 -26.43 2.82
C LYS A 25 12.74 -25.44 3.78
N SER A 26 11.71 -25.81 4.53
CA SER A 26 10.85 -25.00 5.38
C SER A 26 11.58 -24.23 6.51
N ASN A 27 12.51 -23.39 6.18
CA ASN A 27 13.05 -22.42 7.12
C ASN A 27 12.15 -21.21 7.11
N ARG A 28 11.53 -20.90 8.25
CA ARG A 28 10.78 -19.66 8.44
C ARG A 28 11.71 -18.48 8.12
N ARG A 29 11.43 -17.77 7.06
CA ARG A 29 12.23 -16.63 6.61
C ARG A 29 11.87 -15.34 7.30
N ILE A 30 10.66 -15.30 7.85
CA ILE A 30 10.08 -14.13 8.49
C ILE A 30 9.35 -14.52 9.77
N GLN A 31 9.17 -13.56 10.69
CA GLN A 31 8.47 -13.76 11.95
C GLN A 31 7.67 -12.52 12.35
N VAL A 32 6.45 -12.74 12.85
CA VAL A 32 5.65 -11.69 13.49
C VAL A 32 6.17 -11.44 14.90
N ARG A 33 6.41 -10.16 15.24
CA ARG A 33 6.83 -9.69 16.58
C ARG A 33 6.08 -8.40 16.92
N ARG A 34 6.27 -7.88 18.14
CA ARG A 34 5.87 -6.51 18.47
C ARG A 34 6.72 -5.53 17.66
N SER A 35 6.05 -4.56 17.02
CA SER A 35 6.69 -3.50 16.26
C SER A 35 6.97 -2.27 17.13
N GLY A 36 8.00 -1.53 16.77
CA GLY A 36 8.25 -0.18 17.28
C GLY A 36 7.42 0.89 16.57
N VAL A 37 6.81 0.55 15.41
CA VAL A 37 5.99 1.47 14.62
C VAL A 37 4.54 1.42 15.08
N HIS A 38 3.91 0.23 14.96
CA HIS A 38 2.52 0.02 15.37
C HIS A 38 2.27 -1.46 15.66
N GLY A 39 1.68 -1.76 16.81
CA GLY A 39 1.18 -3.08 17.21
C GLY A 39 2.13 -4.25 16.91
N LYS A 40 1.82 -5.04 15.90
CA LYS A 40 2.63 -6.13 15.38
C LYS A 40 3.39 -5.68 14.13
N GLY A 41 4.51 -6.34 13.85
CA GLY A 41 5.29 -6.17 12.62
C GLY A 41 5.87 -7.51 12.16
N VAL A 42 6.34 -7.56 10.95
CA VAL A 42 6.99 -8.73 10.34
C VAL A 42 8.47 -8.45 10.20
N PHE A 43 9.30 -9.37 10.68
CA PHE A 43 10.76 -9.22 10.72
C PHE A 43 11.43 -10.32 9.91
N ALA A 44 12.48 -9.96 9.17
CA ALA A 44 13.33 -10.91 8.49
C ALA A 44 14.10 -11.76 9.51
N LEU A 45 14.14 -13.09 9.35
CA LEU A 45 14.93 -14.02 10.16
C LEU A 45 16.27 -14.34 9.51
N GLN A 46 16.43 -14.03 8.24
CA GLN A 46 17.64 -14.19 7.44
C GLN A 46 17.75 -13.03 6.46
N ASP A 47 18.92 -12.85 5.85
CA ASP A 47 19.11 -11.88 4.78
C ASP A 47 18.18 -12.23 3.60
N LEU A 48 17.53 -11.21 3.04
CA LEU A 48 16.68 -11.29 1.87
C LEU A 48 17.29 -10.43 0.76
N ALA A 49 17.36 -10.98 -0.44
CA ALA A 49 17.96 -10.27 -1.57
C ALA A 49 16.99 -9.28 -2.21
N GLU A 50 17.52 -8.20 -2.79
CA GLU A 50 16.74 -7.29 -3.64
C GLU A 50 16.04 -8.05 -4.77
N GLY A 51 14.78 -7.69 -5.05
CA GLY A 51 13.91 -8.33 -6.03
C GLY A 51 13.32 -9.67 -5.60
N GLU A 52 13.68 -10.19 -4.42
CA GLU A 52 13.21 -11.48 -3.94
C GLU A 52 11.75 -11.39 -3.49
N THR A 53 10.91 -12.34 -3.93
CA THR A 53 9.56 -12.52 -3.39
C THR A 53 9.62 -13.08 -1.97
N ILE A 54 9.12 -12.31 -1.01
CA ILE A 54 9.18 -12.64 0.41
C ILE A 54 8.00 -13.51 0.82
N ILE A 55 6.78 -13.03 0.51
CA ILE A 55 5.52 -13.68 0.88
C ILE A 55 4.40 -13.17 -0.01
N GLU A 56 3.39 -14.01 -0.25
CA GLU A 56 2.13 -13.58 -0.85
C GLU A 56 1.20 -12.96 0.22
N TYR A 57 0.52 -11.88 -0.13
CA TYR A 57 -0.55 -11.31 0.67
C TYR A 57 -1.84 -12.05 0.38
N VAL A 58 -2.30 -12.87 1.32
CA VAL A 58 -3.48 -13.72 1.14
C VAL A 58 -4.57 -13.38 2.14
N GLY A 59 -5.79 -13.71 1.77
CA GLY A 59 -7.00 -13.55 2.55
C GLY A 59 -8.22 -14.01 1.75
N GLU A 60 -9.41 -13.77 2.28
CA GLU A 60 -10.63 -13.97 1.55
C GLU A 60 -10.73 -12.92 0.43
N VAL A 61 -11.02 -13.38 -0.80
CA VAL A 61 -11.24 -12.46 -1.93
C VAL A 61 -12.71 -12.11 -1.98
N ILE A 62 -13.01 -10.83 -1.87
CA ILE A 62 -14.36 -10.27 -1.81
C ILE A 62 -14.52 -9.14 -2.81
N THR A 63 -15.76 -8.71 -3.05
CA THR A 63 -16.05 -7.53 -3.85
C THR A 63 -15.80 -6.25 -3.05
N TRP A 64 -15.71 -5.13 -3.77
CA TRP A 64 -15.61 -3.82 -3.14
C TRP A 64 -16.83 -3.47 -2.29
N ASP A 65 -18.04 -3.77 -2.76
CA ASP A 65 -19.28 -3.53 -2.02
C ASP A 65 -19.31 -4.34 -0.72
N GLU A 66 -18.91 -5.61 -0.78
CA GLU A 66 -18.80 -6.45 0.42
C GLU A 66 -17.75 -5.94 1.41
N ALA A 67 -16.61 -5.42 0.94
CA ALA A 67 -15.62 -4.80 1.82
C ALA A 67 -16.18 -3.56 2.53
N GLN A 68 -17.01 -2.76 1.86
CA GLN A 68 -17.68 -1.61 2.46
C GLN A 68 -18.72 -2.03 3.51
N ASP A 69 -19.51 -3.07 3.22
CA ASP A 69 -20.51 -3.60 4.15
C ASP A 69 -19.87 -4.19 5.42
N ARG A 70 -18.68 -4.78 5.30
CA ARG A 70 -17.90 -5.32 6.43
C ARG A 70 -17.18 -4.23 7.23
N HIS A 71 -17.01 -3.04 6.68
CA HIS A 71 -16.27 -1.95 7.33
C HIS A 71 -17.13 -1.22 8.38
N PRO A 72 -16.56 -0.86 9.58
CA PRO A 72 -15.22 -1.17 10.05
C PRO A 72 -15.13 -2.57 10.69
N HIS A 73 -13.99 -3.24 10.55
CA HIS A 73 -13.72 -4.52 11.25
C HIS A 73 -13.72 -4.36 12.78
N ASP A 74 -13.17 -3.26 13.28
CA ASP A 74 -13.21 -2.87 14.69
C ASP A 74 -13.79 -1.46 14.82
N PRO A 75 -15.00 -1.32 15.42
CA PRO A 75 -15.60 0.01 15.63
C PRO A 75 -14.77 0.93 16.54
N LYS A 76 -13.85 0.40 17.35
CA LYS A 76 -12.97 1.19 18.22
C LYS A 76 -11.74 1.71 17.49
N ASP A 77 -11.35 1.05 16.40
CA ASP A 77 -10.25 1.45 15.53
C ASP A 77 -10.68 1.29 14.06
N PRO A 78 -11.60 2.15 13.59
CA PRO A 78 -12.24 1.98 12.29
C PRO A 78 -11.28 2.10 11.12
N ASN A 79 -10.14 2.74 11.31
CA ASN A 79 -9.14 2.93 10.25
C ASN A 79 -8.12 1.79 10.18
N HIS A 80 -8.11 0.87 11.13
CA HIS A 80 -7.25 -0.29 11.13
C HIS A 80 -7.94 -1.45 10.41
N THR A 81 -7.60 -1.66 9.15
CA THR A 81 -8.17 -2.72 8.31
C THR A 81 -7.06 -3.58 7.71
N PHE A 82 -7.43 -4.78 7.28
CA PHE A 82 -6.55 -5.71 6.56
C PHE A 82 -6.98 -5.87 5.10
N TYR A 83 -7.65 -4.85 4.56
CA TYR A 83 -8.06 -4.84 3.17
C TYR A 83 -6.89 -4.48 2.25
N PHE A 84 -6.75 -5.26 1.18
CA PHE A 84 -5.84 -4.97 0.09
C PHE A 84 -6.63 -4.88 -1.22
N HIS A 85 -6.61 -3.71 -1.85
CA HIS A 85 -7.28 -3.50 -3.13
C HIS A 85 -6.44 -4.10 -4.25
N VAL A 86 -6.98 -5.11 -4.94
CA VAL A 86 -6.30 -5.80 -6.05
C VAL A 86 -6.58 -5.08 -7.37
N ASN A 87 -7.86 -4.93 -7.71
CA ASN A 87 -8.33 -4.25 -8.91
C ASN A 87 -9.72 -3.63 -8.68
N GLU A 88 -10.39 -3.15 -9.73
CA GLU A 88 -11.70 -2.47 -9.61
C GLU A 88 -12.77 -3.35 -8.93
N ASP A 89 -12.69 -4.67 -9.09
CA ASP A 89 -13.72 -5.61 -8.61
C ASP A 89 -13.31 -6.39 -7.36
N LYS A 90 -12.01 -6.46 -7.03
CA LYS A 90 -11.47 -7.40 -6.04
C LYS A 90 -10.72 -6.73 -4.91
N VAL A 91 -11.05 -7.15 -3.71
CA VAL A 91 -10.37 -6.79 -2.45
C VAL A 91 -9.98 -8.08 -1.73
N ILE A 92 -8.77 -8.15 -1.20
CA ILE A 92 -8.36 -9.22 -0.27
C ILE A 92 -8.64 -8.74 1.15
N ASP A 93 -9.50 -9.47 1.86
CA ASP A 93 -9.73 -9.30 3.29
C ASP A 93 -8.87 -10.28 4.09
N ALA A 94 -7.70 -9.84 4.52
CA ALA A 94 -6.77 -10.68 5.26
C ALA A 94 -7.13 -10.87 6.75
N LEU A 95 -8.24 -10.32 7.22
CA LEU A 95 -8.82 -10.69 8.51
C LEU A 95 -9.23 -12.16 8.50
N TYR A 96 -9.76 -12.64 7.37
CA TYR A 96 -10.21 -14.02 7.16
C TYR A 96 -9.22 -14.77 6.24
N GLY A 97 -8.71 -15.90 6.72
CA GLY A 97 -7.75 -16.72 5.95
C GLY A 97 -6.39 -16.07 5.67
N GLY A 98 -6.12 -14.89 6.25
CA GLY A 98 -4.87 -14.16 6.05
C GLY A 98 -3.68 -14.83 6.73
N ASN A 99 -2.48 -14.55 6.20
CA ASN A 99 -1.21 -15.00 6.75
C ASN A 99 -0.46 -13.87 7.49
N SER A 100 0.84 -14.04 7.74
CA SER A 100 1.66 -13.05 8.43
C SER A 100 1.86 -11.74 7.67
N SER A 101 1.65 -11.71 6.35
CA SER A 101 1.81 -10.49 5.53
C SER A 101 0.93 -9.33 5.99
N ARG A 102 -0.26 -9.63 6.52
CA ARG A 102 -1.20 -8.62 7.03
C ARG A 102 -0.62 -7.74 8.15
N TRP A 103 0.46 -8.19 8.81
CA TRP A 103 1.14 -7.47 9.88
C TRP A 103 2.34 -6.65 9.41
N ILE A 104 2.60 -6.58 8.09
CA ILE A 104 3.65 -5.74 7.54
C ILE A 104 3.20 -4.29 7.63
N ASN A 105 3.94 -3.46 8.36
CA ASN A 105 3.62 -2.07 8.60
C ASN A 105 3.93 -1.17 7.40
N HIS A 106 3.30 0.00 7.37
CA HIS A 106 3.61 1.05 6.41
C HIS A 106 4.95 1.73 6.71
N SER A 107 5.66 2.11 5.65
CA SER A 107 6.75 3.08 5.71
C SER A 107 6.72 4.04 4.51
N CYS A 108 7.03 5.32 4.76
CA CYS A 108 7.26 6.31 3.71
C CYS A 108 8.63 6.15 3.03
N ASN A 109 9.52 5.29 3.58
CA ASN A 109 10.80 4.87 3.00
C ASN A 109 10.90 3.34 3.11
N PRO A 110 10.14 2.61 2.29
CA PRO A 110 9.95 1.19 2.45
C PRO A 110 11.18 0.37 2.02
N ASN A 111 11.31 -0.84 2.59
CA ASN A 111 12.28 -1.85 2.17
C ASN A 111 11.68 -2.97 1.32
N SER A 112 10.37 -2.98 1.17
CA SER A 112 9.65 -3.90 0.30
C SER A 112 8.51 -3.18 -0.42
N GLU A 113 7.96 -3.81 -1.44
CA GLU A 113 6.80 -3.33 -2.19
C GLU A 113 5.77 -4.44 -2.33
N ALA A 114 4.52 -4.04 -2.55
CA ALA A 114 3.46 -4.96 -2.93
C ALA A 114 3.30 -4.90 -4.45
N ASP A 115 3.50 -6.02 -5.11
CA ASP A 115 3.43 -6.19 -6.55
C ASP A 115 2.26 -7.08 -6.93
N GLU A 116 1.47 -6.67 -7.91
CA GLU A 116 0.32 -7.44 -8.39
C GLU A 116 0.74 -8.30 -9.60
N GLU A 117 0.50 -9.60 -9.50
CA GLU A 117 0.71 -10.57 -10.57
C GLU A 117 -0.51 -11.47 -10.70
N ASN A 118 -1.27 -11.36 -11.77
CA ASN A 118 -2.44 -12.20 -12.08
C ASN A 118 -3.48 -12.23 -10.95
N ASP A 119 -3.91 -11.08 -10.49
CA ASP A 119 -4.86 -10.87 -9.38
C ASP A 119 -4.37 -11.41 -8.02
N ARG A 120 -3.06 -11.59 -7.87
CA ARG A 120 -2.41 -11.98 -6.61
C ARG A 120 -1.42 -10.93 -6.19
N ILE A 121 -1.24 -10.75 -4.91
CA ILE A 121 -0.36 -9.71 -4.37
C ILE A 121 0.85 -10.36 -3.72
N PHE A 122 2.04 -9.98 -4.18
CA PHE A 122 3.31 -10.47 -3.66
C PHE A 122 4.11 -9.35 -3.01
N ILE A 123 4.59 -9.60 -1.81
CA ILE A 123 5.53 -8.69 -1.14
C ILE A 123 6.94 -9.03 -1.59
N LYS A 124 7.61 -8.08 -2.25
CA LYS A 124 8.96 -8.20 -2.81
C LYS A 124 9.94 -7.24 -2.13
N ALA A 125 11.19 -7.65 -2.00
CA ALA A 125 12.24 -6.79 -1.44
C ALA A 125 12.64 -5.71 -2.46
N LEU A 126 12.60 -4.43 -2.05
CA LEU A 126 13.08 -3.28 -2.86
C LEU A 126 14.60 -3.10 -2.79
N ARG A 127 15.23 -3.68 -1.81
CA ARG A 127 16.67 -3.67 -1.56
C ARG A 127 17.07 -4.91 -0.78
N ASN A 128 18.36 -5.12 -0.61
CA ASN A 128 18.81 -6.14 0.35
C ASN A 128 18.32 -5.79 1.76
N ILE A 129 17.65 -6.75 2.43
CA ILE A 129 17.12 -6.63 3.79
C ILE A 129 17.91 -7.58 4.69
N LYS A 130 18.44 -7.05 5.80
CA LYS A 130 19.22 -7.86 6.74
C LYS A 130 18.35 -8.60 7.73
N ALA A 131 18.83 -9.75 8.20
CA ALA A 131 18.22 -10.45 9.31
C ALA A 131 18.01 -9.50 10.51
N GLY A 132 16.81 -9.52 11.08
CA GLY A 132 16.38 -8.63 12.17
C GLY A 132 15.69 -7.35 11.74
N GLU A 133 15.77 -6.94 10.45
CA GLU A 133 15.04 -5.77 9.96
C GLU A 133 13.52 -6.04 9.93
N GLU A 134 12.72 -5.03 10.26
CA GLU A 134 11.29 -5.04 10.07
C GLU A 134 10.95 -4.78 8.61
N LEU A 135 10.08 -5.63 8.03
CA LEU A 135 9.54 -5.46 6.69
C LEU A 135 8.50 -4.35 6.69
N ASN A 136 8.51 -3.52 5.66
CA ASN A 136 7.54 -2.47 5.49
C ASN A 136 7.37 -2.12 4.01
N TYR A 137 6.16 -1.69 3.63
CA TYR A 137 5.87 -1.19 2.29
C TYR A 137 5.03 0.09 2.35
N ASP A 138 5.03 0.87 1.27
CA ASP A 138 4.11 2.01 1.17
C ASP A 138 2.70 1.47 0.86
N TYR A 139 1.76 1.70 1.75
CA TYR A 139 0.38 1.23 1.59
C TYR A 139 -0.31 1.80 0.34
N GLY A 140 0.21 2.90 -0.21
CA GLY A 140 -0.40 3.52 -1.38
C GLY A 140 -1.82 4.00 -1.13
N LEU A 141 -2.17 4.31 0.13
CA LEU A 141 -3.53 4.64 0.52
C LEU A 141 -4.01 5.91 -0.18
N ILE A 142 -5.07 5.77 -0.97
CA ILE A 142 -5.75 6.87 -1.64
C ILE A 142 -7.19 6.94 -1.13
N ILE A 143 -7.64 8.15 -0.81
CA ILE A 143 -9.04 8.45 -0.46
C ILE A 143 -9.52 9.49 -1.46
N ASP A 144 -10.70 9.27 -2.01
CA ASP A 144 -11.26 10.12 -3.06
C ASP A 144 -11.93 11.40 -2.52
N GLU A 145 -11.23 12.02 -1.56
CA GLU A 145 -11.60 13.29 -0.95
C GLU A 145 -10.42 14.27 -0.97
N PRO A 146 -10.66 15.59 -0.90
CA PRO A 146 -9.59 16.56 -0.75
C PRO A 146 -8.77 16.32 0.53
N TYR A 147 -7.44 16.25 0.42
CA TYR A 147 -6.55 15.99 1.56
C TYR A 147 -6.44 17.19 2.49
N THR A 148 -7.45 17.35 3.34
CA THR A 148 -7.46 18.37 4.40
C THR A 148 -6.51 17.99 5.55
N LYS A 149 -6.17 18.96 6.41
CA LYS A 149 -5.41 18.68 7.65
C LYS A 149 -6.14 17.67 8.53
N LYS A 150 -7.49 17.74 8.59
CA LYS A 150 -8.33 16.81 9.35
C LYS A 150 -8.17 15.40 8.80
N LEU A 151 -8.38 15.19 7.50
CA LEU A 151 -8.26 13.88 6.86
C LEU A 151 -6.87 13.26 7.07
N LYS A 152 -5.80 14.07 6.91
CA LYS A 152 -4.42 13.58 7.18
C LYS A 152 -4.20 13.16 8.62
N ALA A 153 -4.86 13.81 9.59
CA ALA A 153 -4.78 13.48 11.01
C ALA A 153 -5.57 12.21 11.37
N GLU A 154 -6.55 11.83 10.56
CA GLU A 154 -7.30 10.56 10.72
C GLU A 154 -6.48 9.34 10.26
N TYR A 155 -5.44 9.56 9.45
CA TYR A 155 -4.54 8.51 8.94
C TYR A 155 -3.08 8.86 9.25
N PRO A 156 -2.69 8.92 10.53
CA PRO A 156 -1.35 9.35 10.92
C PRO A 156 -0.31 8.28 10.59
N CYS A 157 0.91 8.70 10.24
CA CYS A 157 2.06 7.81 10.03
C CYS A 157 3.15 8.06 11.05
N TRP A 158 3.61 6.99 11.70
CA TRP A 158 4.69 6.99 12.69
C TRP A 158 5.87 6.11 12.26
N CYS A 159 6.11 5.95 10.94
CA CYS A 159 7.14 5.04 10.44
C CYS A 159 8.58 5.45 10.81
N GLY A 160 8.81 6.66 11.32
CA GLY A 160 10.13 7.14 11.73
C GLY A 160 11.10 7.45 10.58
N ALA A 161 10.69 7.32 9.32
CA ALA A 161 11.54 7.63 8.18
C ALA A 161 11.87 9.14 8.13
N ARG A 162 13.10 9.50 7.67
CA ARG A 162 13.52 10.90 7.54
C ARG A 162 12.62 11.73 6.61
N ASN A 163 12.02 11.08 5.61
CA ASN A 163 11.08 11.64 4.65
C ASN A 163 9.62 11.27 4.97
N CYS A 164 9.31 10.97 6.24
CA CYS A 164 7.95 10.61 6.65
C CYS A 164 6.96 11.71 6.27
N ARG A 165 5.86 11.32 5.61
CA ARG A 165 4.78 12.23 5.19
C ARG A 165 3.89 12.68 6.35
N GLY A 166 4.03 12.06 7.54
CA GLY A 166 3.15 12.28 8.69
C GLY A 166 1.73 11.71 8.51
N THR A 167 1.47 11.06 7.39
CA THR A 167 0.20 10.41 7.07
C THR A 167 0.42 9.16 6.23
N LEU A 168 -0.49 8.18 6.34
CA LEU A 168 -0.52 6.98 5.49
C LEU A 168 -0.98 7.28 4.06
N LEU A 169 -1.62 8.44 3.85
CA LEU A 169 -2.14 8.82 2.55
C LEU A 169 -1.00 9.02 1.55
N SER A 170 -1.12 8.40 0.39
CA SER A 170 -0.22 8.64 -0.75
C SER A 170 -0.40 10.04 -1.31
N PRO A 171 0.67 10.67 -1.81
CA PRO A 171 0.51 11.88 -2.61
C PRO A 171 -0.45 11.60 -3.78
N LYS A 172 -1.43 12.46 -3.99
CA LYS A 172 -2.22 12.44 -5.22
C LYS A 172 -1.34 13.02 -6.34
N ASP A 173 -1.23 12.30 -7.44
CA ASP A 173 -0.64 12.87 -8.63
C ASP A 173 -1.47 14.07 -9.08
N ARG A 174 -0.85 15.06 -9.74
CA ARG A 174 -1.55 16.30 -10.12
C ARG A 174 -2.77 16.08 -11.01
N GLU A 175 -2.85 14.92 -11.66
CA GLU A 175 -3.98 14.51 -12.50
C GLU A 175 -5.20 14.06 -11.68
N ASP A 176 -4.99 13.57 -10.45
CA ASP A 176 -6.05 13.08 -9.55
C ASP A 176 -6.65 14.17 -8.65
N THR A 177 -6.16 15.41 -8.73
CA THR A 177 -6.79 16.50 -7.99
C THR A 177 -8.05 16.96 -8.73
N PRO A 178 -9.24 16.97 -8.06
CA PRO A 178 -10.44 17.54 -8.67
C PRO A 178 -10.14 18.96 -9.14
N LYS A 179 -10.30 19.22 -10.44
CA LYS A 179 -10.13 20.57 -10.99
C LYS A 179 -11.15 21.47 -10.31
N THR A 180 -10.70 22.33 -9.41
CA THR A 180 -11.55 23.38 -8.81
C THR A 180 -12.19 24.17 -9.96
N PRO A 181 -13.52 24.39 -9.97
CA PRO A 181 -14.17 25.15 -11.03
C PRO A 181 -13.48 26.50 -11.15
N SER A 182 -12.82 26.76 -12.28
CA SER A 182 -12.13 28.02 -12.53
C SER A 182 -13.11 29.15 -12.35
N GLN A 183 -12.81 30.07 -11.42
CA GLN A 183 -13.52 31.32 -11.27
C GLN A 183 -13.60 32.02 -12.64
N LYS A 184 -14.80 32.13 -13.18
CA LYS A 184 -15.06 32.86 -14.40
C LYS A 184 -14.49 34.29 -14.22
N LYS A 185 -13.40 34.62 -14.93
CA LYS A 185 -12.91 35.99 -15.07
C LYS A 185 -14.06 36.86 -15.57
N LYS A 186 -14.56 37.75 -14.73
CA LYS A 186 -15.44 38.86 -15.13
C LYS A 186 -14.63 39.75 -16.07
N THR A 187 -14.84 39.62 -17.37
CA THR A 187 -14.37 40.60 -18.33
C THR A 187 -15.19 41.84 -18.17
N SER A 188 -14.61 42.85 -17.55
CA SER A 188 -15.18 44.20 -17.50
C SER A 188 -15.13 44.81 -18.92
N GLY A 189 -16.27 44.83 -19.59
CA GLY A 189 -16.44 45.53 -20.85
C GLY A 189 -16.24 47.06 -20.66
N LYS A 190 -15.12 47.58 -21.18
CA LYS A 190 -14.91 49.00 -21.33
C LYS A 190 -15.78 49.51 -22.48
N LYS A 191 -16.91 50.17 -22.17
CA LYS A 191 -17.66 50.96 -23.16
C LYS A 191 -16.80 52.13 -23.59
N LYS A 192 -16.39 52.18 -24.87
CA LYS A 192 -15.93 53.38 -25.53
C LYS A 192 -17.17 54.23 -25.86
N LYS A 193 -17.21 55.48 -25.39
CA LYS A 193 -18.08 56.55 -25.90
C LYS A 193 -17.40 57.12 -27.13
N ALA A 194 -18.17 57.23 -28.21
CA ALA A 194 -17.93 58.12 -29.31
C ALA A 194 -18.56 59.47 -28.99
#